data_004fd0eb7f4bb3139da953f1eeadc985
#
_entry.id   004fd0eb7f4bb3139da953f1eeadc985
#
_cell.length_a   1.000
_cell.length_b   1.000
_cell.length_c   1.000
_cell.angle_alpha   90.00
_cell.angle_beta   90.00
_cell.angle_gamma   90.00
#
_symmetry.space_group_name_H-M   'P 1'
#
loop_
_entity.id
_entity.type
_entity.pdbx_description
1 polymer ?
#
loop_
_entity_poly.entity_id
_entity_poly.type
_entity_poly.pdbx_seq_one_letter_code
_entity_poly.pdbx_strand_id
1 'polypeptide(L)'
;MRVWLLLLLALLLPQAAWAELPATVAVTFDRHSARPVLAEGLADRAAQRAVTANDPVRIASISKLVTALGAMRLVDQGQLDLDRDVSSYLGWQLRHPAFPETPITLRLLLSHRSGLTDDADYIIPLGETLRQRLANPKAWDMAHAPGDDWFHYTNLNFPVAASVMEAATGERFDHLMQRIVLAPLGLSACYNWSPCDAAAAKRAVVLYRADGSTARDDLHGMLPACPVVADSACDLARYIPGWNGALFSPQGGLRISMNDLARIGQMLARGGKGFLSPAAYAALTTPAWRFNGSNGVGESGESDGFFCAYGLGLQLIGSGSTGCHDDPFGDGIARLGHPGEAYALRSGLWLDPKTGRGVAFFTTAVPDDAPKGVSAFTAAEEGVLARVRKGR
;
A
#
# COMPACT_ATOMS: atom_id res chain seq x y z
N MET A 1 -60.75 17.92 -28.40
CA MET A 1 -59.90 17.45 -27.29
C MET A 1 -58.75 16.66 -27.90
N ARG A 2 -57.54 17.25 -27.99
CA ARG A 2 -56.33 16.57 -28.47
C ARG A 2 -55.48 16.26 -27.24
N VAL A 3 -55.34 14.96 -26.94
CA VAL A 3 -54.47 14.45 -25.86
C VAL A 3 -53.05 14.39 -26.41
N TRP A 4 -52.12 15.17 -25.82
CA TRP A 4 -50.70 15.11 -26.10
C TRP A 4 -50.08 14.02 -25.21
N LEU A 5 -49.61 12.91 -25.83
CA LEU A 5 -48.76 11.92 -25.19
C LEU A 5 -47.33 12.46 -25.21
N LEU A 6 -46.83 12.87 -24.06
CA LEU A 6 -45.39 13.12 -23.83
C LEU A 6 -44.69 11.78 -23.66
N LEU A 7 -43.98 11.34 -24.70
CA LEU A 7 -43.00 10.24 -24.62
C LEU A 7 -41.77 10.73 -23.82
N LEU A 8 -41.62 10.27 -22.60
CA LEU A 8 -40.37 10.34 -21.86
C LEU A 8 -39.37 9.34 -22.51
N LEU A 9 -38.47 9.87 -23.38
CA LEU A 9 -37.27 9.14 -23.80
C LEU A 9 -36.29 9.10 -22.64
N ALA A 10 -36.33 8.06 -21.83
CA ALA A 10 -35.23 7.75 -20.90
C ALA A 10 -34.01 7.38 -21.76
N LEU A 11 -32.99 8.21 -21.72
CA LEU A 11 -31.67 7.93 -22.28
C LEU A 11 -31.08 6.73 -21.53
N LEU A 12 -31.41 5.54 -22.00
CA LEU A 12 -30.67 4.30 -21.65
C LEU A 12 -29.32 4.39 -22.37
N LEU A 13 -28.33 4.96 -21.71
CA LEU A 13 -26.93 4.75 -22.09
C LEU A 13 -26.70 3.22 -22.06
N PRO A 14 -26.14 2.62 -23.11
CA PRO A 14 -26.02 1.18 -23.18
C PRO A 14 -25.12 0.68 -22.05
N GLN A 15 -25.62 -0.19 -21.20
CA GLN A 15 -24.85 -0.89 -20.15
C GLN A 15 -23.55 -1.56 -20.67
N ALA A 16 -23.53 -1.90 -21.96
CA ALA A 16 -22.35 -2.46 -22.64
C ALA A 16 -21.13 -1.51 -22.63
N ALA A 17 -21.30 -0.19 -22.63
CA ALA A 17 -20.17 0.76 -22.63
C ALA A 17 -19.42 0.81 -21.29
N TRP A 18 -20.06 0.39 -20.18
CA TRP A 18 -19.45 0.35 -18.85
C TRP A 18 -18.62 -0.91 -18.61
N ALA A 19 -18.96 -2.00 -19.32
CA ALA A 19 -18.29 -3.30 -19.17
C ALA A 19 -16.83 -3.29 -19.68
N GLU A 20 -16.49 -2.35 -20.57
CA GLU A 20 -15.17 -2.20 -21.18
C GLU A 20 -14.28 -1.19 -20.42
N LEU A 21 -14.85 -0.39 -19.53
CA LEU A 21 -14.07 0.60 -18.78
C LEU A 21 -13.38 -0.03 -17.57
N PRO A 22 -12.09 0.33 -17.32
CA PRO A 22 -11.43 -0.03 -16.07
C PRO A 22 -12.25 0.45 -14.86
N ALA A 23 -12.30 -0.36 -13.80
CA ALA A 23 -12.82 0.13 -12.53
C ALA A 23 -11.89 1.24 -12.03
N THR A 24 -12.38 2.47 -12.01
CA THR A 24 -11.61 3.65 -11.60
C THR A 24 -12.39 4.42 -10.55
N VAL A 25 -11.75 4.65 -9.41
CA VAL A 25 -12.31 5.44 -8.32
C VAL A 25 -11.29 6.47 -7.88
N ALA A 26 -11.74 7.72 -7.65
CA ALA A 26 -10.92 8.74 -7.01
C ALA A 26 -11.75 9.53 -6.00
N VAL A 27 -11.15 9.75 -4.83
CA VAL A 27 -11.70 10.56 -3.74
C VAL A 27 -10.70 11.67 -3.42
N THR A 28 -11.11 12.91 -3.58
CA THR A 28 -10.33 14.06 -3.12
C THR A 28 -10.63 14.34 -1.66
N PHE A 29 -9.62 14.82 -0.94
CA PHE A 29 -9.77 15.17 0.47
C PHE A 29 -9.01 16.43 0.84
N ASP A 30 -9.40 17.03 1.96
CA ASP A 30 -8.65 18.02 2.69
C ASP A 30 -8.65 17.68 4.20
N ARG A 31 -8.22 18.60 5.05
CA ARG A 31 -8.18 18.37 6.52
C ARG A 31 -9.54 18.05 7.14
N HIS A 32 -10.65 18.40 6.48
CA HIS A 32 -12.01 18.40 7.06
C HIS A 32 -13.00 17.54 6.29
N SER A 33 -12.82 17.42 4.97
CA SER A 33 -13.79 16.79 4.06
C SER A 33 -13.13 15.81 3.11
N ALA A 34 -13.88 14.81 2.67
CA ALA A 34 -13.52 13.91 1.58
C ALA A 34 -14.70 13.77 0.64
N ARG A 35 -14.46 13.76 -0.67
CA ARG A 35 -15.50 13.71 -1.69
C ARG A 35 -15.10 12.80 -2.85
N PRO A 36 -15.90 11.79 -3.18
CA PRO A 36 -15.74 11.04 -4.43
C PRO A 36 -15.89 11.97 -5.64
N VAL A 37 -14.96 11.87 -6.58
CA VAL A 37 -14.94 12.68 -7.81
C VAL A 37 -14.94 11.83 -9.07
N LEU A 38 -14.55 10.55 -8.95
CA LEU A 38 -14.65 9.55 -10.01
C LEU A 38 -15.14 8.23 -9.37
N ALA A 39 -16.07 7.54 -10.03
CA ALA A 39 -16.46 6.16 -9.77
C ALA A 39 -17.06 5.61 -11.05
N GLU A 40 -16.31 4.81 -11.80
CA GLU A 40 -16.71 4.29 -13.10
C GLU A 40 -16.16 2.88 -13.35
N GLY A 41 -16.77 2.13 -14.24
CA GLY A 41 -16.44 0.73 -14.51
C GLY A 41 -17.10 -0.23 -13.54
N LEU A 42 -16.69 -1.50 -13.60
CA LEU A 42 -17.29 -2.60 -12.84
C LEU A 42 -16.38 -3.06 -11.72
N ALA A 43 -16.89 -3.11 -10.50
CA ALA A 43 -16.21 -3.73 -9.37
C ALA A 43 -16.14 -5.26 -9.49
N ASP A 44 -17.13 -5.86 -10.14
CA ASP A 44 -17.14 -7.29 -10.48
C ASP A 44 -17.77 -7.45 -11.87
N ARG A 45 -16.97 -7.94 -12.83
CA ARG A 45 -17.41 -8.13 -14.22
C ARG A 45 -18.44 -9.25 -14.34
N ALA A 46 -18.29 -10.34 -13.56
CA ALA A 46 -19.21 -11.47 -13.60
C ALA A 46 -20.59 -11.09 -13.05
N ALA A 47 -20.64 -10.28 -12.00
CA ALA A 47 -21.88 -9.79 -11.39
C ALA A 47 -22.42 -8.51 -12.08
N GLN A 48 -21.72 -7.95 -13.06
CA GLN A 48 -22.05 -6.65 -13.70
C GLN A 48 -22.28 -5.52 -12.67
N ARG A 49 -21.52 -5.58 -11.56
CA ARG A 49 -21.68 -4.64 -10.44
C ARG A 49 -20.83 -3.40 -10.64
N ALA A 50 -21.46 -2.24 -10.74
CA ALA A 50 -20.78 -0.97 -10.82
C ALA A 50 -19.91 -0.71 -9.57
N VAL A 51 -18.74 -0.07 -9.75
CA VAL A 51 -17.85 0.29 -8.68
C VAL A 51 -18.33 1.54 -7.93
N THR A 52 -18.07 1.59 -6.63
CA THR A 52 -18.31 2.78 -5.79
C THR A 52 -17.07 3.13 -4.96
N ALA A 53 -17.06 4.35 -4.43
CA ALA A 53 -15.97 4.80 -3.54
C ALA A 53 -15.96 4.09 -2.18
N ASN A 54 -16.99 3.29 -1.84
CA ASN A 54 -17.10 2.50 -0.62
C ASN A 54 -16.71 1.03 -0.81
N ASP A 55 -16.37 0.62 -2.03
CA ASP A 55 -15.99 -0.75 -2.30
C ASP A 55 -14.53 -0.99 -1.90
N PRO A 56 -14.25 -1.95 -1.01
CA PRO A 56 -12.87 -2.26 -0.67
C PRO A 56 -12.16 -2.90 -1.85
N VAL A 57 -10.91 -2.49 -2.04
CA VAL A 57 -10.00 -3.02 -3.06
C VAL A 57 -8.64 -3.30 -2.42
N ARG A 58 -7.90 -4.29 -2.91
CA ARG A 58 -6.50 -4.48 -2.54
C ARG A 58 -5.69 -3.30 -3.09
N ILE A 59 -5.09 -2.50 -2.21
CA ILE A 59 -4.39 -1.27 -2.59
C ILE A 59 -2.89 -1.45 -2.82
N ALA A 60 -2.43 -2.69 -2.86
CA ALA A 60 -1.01 -3.03 -3.06
C ALA A 60 -0.10 -2.24 -2.10
N SER A 61 0.98 -1.64 -2.62
CA SER A 61 2.07 -1.07 -1.82
C SER A 61 1.69 0.14 -0.95
N ILE A 62 0.52 0.75 -1.10
CA ILE A 62 0.01 1.71 -0.12
C ILE A 62 -0.13 1.05 1.27
N SER A 63 -0.26 -0.28 1.33
CA SER A 63 -0.23 -1.07 2.58
C SER A 63 1.02 -0.79 3.42
N LYS A 64 2.16 -0.49 2.80
CA LYS A 64 3.42 -0.17 3.47
C LYS A 64 3.28 1.07 4.36
N LEU A 65 2.64 2.11 3.84
CA LEU A 65 2.35 3.32 4.64
C LEU A 65 1.47 2.98 5.86
N VAL A 66 0.44 2.16 5.67
CA VAL A 66 -0.47 1.80 6.77
C VAL A 66 0.23 0.90 7.80
N THR A 67 1.09 -0.01 7.36
CA THR A 67 1.94 -0.81 8.25
C THR A 67 2.91 0.07 9.04
N ALA A 68 3.52 1.07 8.38
CA ALA A 68 4.39 2.04 9.05
C ALA A 68 3.62 2.89 10.09
N LEU A 69 2.36 3.26 9.82
CA LEU A 69 1.50 3.91 10.81
C LEU A 69 1.32 3.03 12.07
N GLY A 70 1.15 1.73 11.90
CA GLY A 70 1.10 0.77 13.01
C GLY A 70 2.41 0.73 13.80
N ALA A 71 3.55 0.64 13.12
CA ALA A 71 4.87 0.69 13.75
C ALA A 71 5.07 1.99 14.55
N MET A 72 4.71 3.15 13.97
CA MET A 72 4.80 4.44 14.64
C MET A 72 3.88 4.57 15.85
N ARG A 73 2.71 3.92 15.84
CA ARG A 73 1.85 3.83 17.03
C ARG A 73 2.51 3.06 18.15
N LEU A 74 3.19 1.95 17.84
CA LEU A 74 3.93 1.17 18.83
C LEU A 74 5.16 1.94 19.36
N VAL A 75 5.80 2.75 18.53
CA VAL A 75 6.87 3.67 18.94
C VAL A 75 6.33 4.73 19.91
N ASP A 76 5.21 5.37 19.60
CA ASP A 76 4.56 6.34 20.50
C ASP A 76 4.15 5.73 21.85
N GLN A 77 3.85 4.44 21.86
CA GLN A 77 3.49 3.69 23.08
C GLN A 77 4.72 3.18 23.85
N GLY A 78 5.93 3.41 23.35
CA GLY A 78 7.17 2.92 23.94
C GLY A 78 7.38 1.40 23.83
N GLN A 79 6.57 0.72 22.99
CA GLN A 79 6.69 -0.74 22.77
C GLN A 79 7.76 -1.06 21.72
N LEU A 80 8.01 -0.14 20.79
CA LEU A 80 9.08 -0.22 19.79
C LEU A 80 9.97 1.02 19.85
N ASP A 81 11.19 0.86 19.40
CA ASP A 81 12.17 1.92 19.19
C ASP A 81 12.67 1.82 17.74
N LEU A 82 12.63 2.93 17.02
CA LEU A 82 13.02 2.98 15.61
C LEU A 82 14.48 2.60 15.37
N ASP A 83 15.35 2.87 16.32
CA ASP A 83 16.80 2.77 16.19
C ASP A 83 17.40 1.62 16.98
N ARG A 84 16.57 0.87 17.72
CA ARG A 84 16.98 -0.34 18.41
C ARG A 84 17.17 -1.49 17.42
N ASP A 85 18.21 -2.31 17.66
CA ASP A 85 18.43 -3.56 16.94
C ASP A 85 17.21 -4.48 17.03
N VAL A 86 16.61 -4.81 15.87
CA VAL A 86 15.39 -5.63 15.80
C VAL A 86 15.60 -7.04 16.35
N SER A 87 16.83 -7.53 16.41
CA SER A 87 17.18 -8.81 17.02
C SER A 87 16.70 -8.92 18.48
N SER A 88 16.68 -7.78 19.20
CA SER A 88 16.22 -7.72 20.60
C SER A 88 14.71 -8.00 20.74
N TYR A 89 13.92 -7.80 19.70
CA TYR A 89 12.49 -8.12 19.68
C TYR A 89 12.24 -9.54 19.15
N LEU A 90 12.98 -9.92 18.08
CA LEU A 90 12.77 -11.19 17.38
C LEU A 90 13.17 -12.43 18.20
N GLY A 91 14.02 -12.27 19.25
CA GLY A 91 14.53 -13.39 20.04
C GLY A 91 15.62 -14.21 19.33
N TRP A 92 16.08 -13.75 18.17
CA TRP A 92 17.21 -14.31 17.42
C TRP A 92 17.96 -13.19 16.70
N GLN A 93 19.25 -13.42 16.44
CA GLN A 93 20.12 -12.43 15.83
C GLN A 93 19.82 -12.32 14.32
N LEU A 94 19.29 -11.17 13.88
CA LEU A 94 19.15 -10.81 12.49
C LEU A 94 20.34 -9.93 12.09
N ARG A 95 21.17 -10.45 11.16
CA ARG A 95 22.36 -9.75 10.66
C ARG A 95 22.52 -9.96 9.17
N HIS A 96 23.04 -8.95 8.52
CA HIS A 96 23.49 -9.03 7.14
C HIS A 96 24.74 -9.95 7.07
N PRO A 97 24.76 -10.97 6.17
CA PRO A 97 25.86 -11.95 6.16
C PRO A 97 27.23 -11.35 5.83
N ALA A 98 27.28 -10.30 5.00
CA ALA A 98 28.53 -9.59 4.67
C ALA A 98 28.89 -8.49 5.70
N PHE A 99 27.93 -8.03 6.52
CA PHE A 99 28.11 -6.95 7.48
C PHE A 99 27.58 -7.36 8.87
N PRO A 100 28.12 -8.41 9.51
CA PRO A 100 27.53 -9.03 10.69
C PRO A 100 27.56 -8.16 11.95
N GLU A 101 28.40 -7.13 11.97
CA GLU A 101 28.49 -6.19 13.08
C GLU A 101 27.48 -5.06 13.01
N THR A 102 26.85 -4.86 11.84
CA THR A 102 25.90 -3.76 11.62
C THR A 102 24.51 -4.18 12.08
N PRO A 103 23.89 -3.48 13.06
CA PRO A 103 22.53 -3.79 13.48
C PRO A 103 21.52 -3.39 12.40
N ILE A 104 20.46 -4.19 12.29
CA ILE A 104 19.30 -3.84 11.50
C ILE A 104 18.24 -3.23 12.43
N THR A 105 17.71 -2.07 12.05
CA THR A 105 16.73 -1.34 12.86
C THR A 105 15.40 -1.20 12.13
N LEU A 106 14.33 -0.90 12.87
CA LEU A 106 13.02 -0.69 12.29
C LEU A 106 13.03 0.51 11.31
N ARG A 107 13.81 1.56 11.62
CA ARG A 107 14.03 2.70 10.71
C ARG A 107 14.59 2.26 9.36
N LEU A 108 15.60 1.40 9.36
CA LEU A 108 16.22 0.90 8.12
C LEU A 108 15.25 0.04 7.31
N LEU A 109 14.47 -0.81 7.95
CA LEU A 109 13.43 -1.61 7.30
C LEU A 109 12.37 -0.73 6.64
N LEU A 110 11.79 0.20 7.39
CA LEU A 110 10.71 1.07 6.90
C LEU A 110 11.17 2.08 5.84
N SER A 111 12.46 2.35 5.73
CA SER A 111 13.04 3.27 4.73
C SER A 111 13.76 2.56 3.58
N HIS A 112 13.65 1.23 3.48
CA HIS A 112 14.32 0.44 2.43
C HIS A 112 15.84 0.58 2.36
N ARG A 113 16.48 0.68 3.54
CA ARG A 113 17.93 0.82 3.71
C ARG A 113 18.55 -0.28 4.57
N SER A 114 17.87 -1.42 4.65
CA SER A 114 18.28 -2.55 5.50
C SER A 114 19.28 -3.50 4.85
N GLY A 115 19.56 -3.35 3.56
CA GLY A 115 20.36 -4.30 2.77
C GLY A 115 19.60 -5.57 2.37
N LEU A 116 18.27 -5.63 2.55
CA LEU A 116 17.43 -6.72 2.06
C LEU A 116 17.11 -6.56 0.57
N THR A 117 16.89 -7.70 -0.12
CA THR A 117 16.38 -7.79 -1.49
C THR A 117 15.21 -8.77 -1.56
N ASP A 118 14.44 -8.73 -2.66
CA ASP A 118 13.33 -9.65 -2.91
C ASP A 118 13.75 -10.93 -3.66
N ASP A 119 15.03 -11.13 -3.98
CA ASP A 119 15.53 -12.28 -4.76
C ASP A 119 15.35 -13.63 -4.05
N ALA A 120 15.11 -13.63 -2.74
CA ALA A 120 14.74 -14.83 -1.98
C ALA A 120 13.23 -15.07 -1.92
N ASP A 121 12.42 -14.20 -2.56
CA ASP A 121 10.97 -14.10 -2.44
C ASP A 121 10.51 -13.59 -1.05
N TYR A 122 9.52 -12.73 -1.04
CA TYR A 122 8.90 -12.19 0.18
C TYR A 122 7.58 -12.88 0.55
N ILE A 123 7.10 -13.81 -0.30
CA ILE A 123 5.95 -14.66 0.00
C ILE A 123 6.45 -15.87 0.79
N ILE A 124 6.11 -15.92 2.07
CA ILE A 124 6.54 -16.98 2.98
C ILE A 124 5.28 -17.78 3.36
N PRO A 125 5.13 -19.04 2.89
CA PRO A 125 3.94 -19.84 3.16
C PRO A 125 3.69 -20.11 4.65
N LEU A 126 2.43 -20.43 4.98
CA LEU A 126 2.08 -20.91 6.32
C LEU A 126 2.87 -22.20 6.64
N GLY A 127 3.55 -22.21 7.79
CA GLY A 127 4.42 -23.31 8.22
C GLY A 127 5.91 -23.06 7.98
N GLU A 128 6.26 -22.08 7.14
CA GLU A 128 7.64 -21.57 7.02
C GLU A 128 7.87 -20.38 7.95
N THR A 129 9.13 -20.06 8.21
CA THR A 129 9.49 -18.93 9.07
C THR A 129 10.31 -17.88 8.33
N LEU A 130 10.17 -16.63 8.76
CA LEU A 130 10.99 -15.53 8.29
C LEU A 130 12.49 -15.82 8.49
N ARG A 131 12.87 -16.43 9.62
CA ARG A 131 14.26 -16.80 9.91
C ARG A 131 14.85 -17.75 8.87
N GLN A 132 14.07 -18.73 8.41
CA GLN A 132 14.51 -19.65 7.33
C GLN A 132 14.67 -18.90 6.01
N ARG A 133 13.76 -18.00 5.68
CA ARG A 133 13.83 -17.18 4.46
C ARG A 133 15.08 -16.31 4.44
N LEU A 134 15.38 -15.64 5.55
CA LEU A 134 16.51 -14.72 5.67
C LEU A 134 17.87 -15.44 5.81
N ALA A 135 17.89 -16.76 6.02
CA ALA A 135 19.10 -17.56 5.92
C ALA A 135 19.56 -17.77 4.46
N ASN A 136 18.69 -17.48 3.47
CA ASN A 136 19.06 -17.54 2.07
C ASN A 136 19.92 -16.31 1.71
N PRO A 137 21.17 -16.49 1.17
CA PRO A 137 22.01 -15.36 0.78
C PRO A 137 21.38 -14.41 -0.25
N LYS A 138 20.45 -14.90 -1.07
CA LYS A 138 19.70 -14.10 -2.03
C LYS A 138 18.77 -13.06 -1.40
N ALA A 139 18.49 -13.15 -0.09
CA ALA A 139 17.71 -12.14 0.61
C ALA A 139 18.49 -10.84 0.87
N TRP A 140 19.76 -10.76 0.47
CA TRP A 140 20.67 -9.71 0.88
C TRP A 140 21.43 -9.08 -0.28
N ASP A 141 21.53 -7.77 -0.29
CA ASP A 141 22.41 -6.99 -1.16
C ASP A 141 23.84 -7.06 -0.61
N MET A 142 24.67 -7.92 -1.19
CA MET A 142 26.03 -8.17 -0.69
C MET A 142 26.98 -6.98 -0.89
N ALA A 143 26.57 -5.93 -1.62
CA ALA A 143 27.42 -4.77 -1.91
C ALA A 143 27.23 -3.61 -0.92
N HIS A 144 26.05 -3.49 -0.29
CA HIS A 144 25.70 -2.33 0.54
C HIS A 144 25.34 -2.75 1.97
N ALA A 145 25.98 -2.10 2.95
CA ALA A 145 25.71 -2.35 4.35
C ALA A 145 24.34 -1.76 4.77
N PRO A 146 23.68 -2.36 5.78
CA PRO A 146 22.53 -1.73 6.41
C PRO A 146 22.88 -0.32 6.91
N GLY A 147 22.10 0.68 6.47
CA GLY A 147 22.31 2.08 6.84
C GLY A 147 23.19 2.89 5.91
N ASP A 148 23.84 2.28 4.93
CA ASP A 148 24.51 3.03 3.85
C ASP A 148 23.53 4.01 3.21
N ASP A 149 24.07 5.06 2.55
CA ASP A 149 23.25 5.96 1.73
C ASP A 149 22.84 5.28 0.42
N TRP A 150 22.26 4.08 0.57
CA TRP A 150 21.77 3.23 -0.51
C TRP A 150 20.32 2.83 -0.25
N PHE A 151 19.47 3.06 -1.22
CA PHE A 151 18.06 2.67 -1.19
C PHE A 151 17.82 1.51 -2.15
N HIS A 152 17.17 0.45 -1.66
CA HIS A 152 16.68 -0.63 -2.50
C HIS A 152 15.24 -0.95 -2.13
N TYR A 153 14.29 -0.56 -3.01
CA TYR A 153 12.89 -0.83 -2.73
C TYR A 153 12.64 -2.34 -2.66
N THR A 154 12.23 -2.83 -1.50
CA THR A 154 12.18 -4.26 -1.19
C THR A 154 10.94 -4.58 -0.38
N ASN A 155 10.12 -5.51 -0.88
CA ASN A 155 8.90 -5.94 -0.19
C ASN A 155 9.21 -6.68 1.11
N LEU A 156 10.27 -7.50 1.15
CA LEU A 156 10.68 -8.31 2.30
C LEU A 156 10.95 -7.50 3.58
N ASN A 157 11.24 -6.22 3.47
CA ASN A 157 11.38 -5.32 4.63
C ASN A 157 10.13 -5.31 5.53
N PHE A 158 8.95 -5.35 4.94
CA PHE A 158 7.68 -5.25 5.66
C PHE A 158 7.27 -6.54 6.38
N PRO A 159 7.45 -7.75 5.81
CA PRO A 159 7.46 -9.01 6.57
C PRO A 159 8.35 -8.99 7.81
N VAL A 160 9.58 -8.47 7.70
CA VAL A 160 10.48 -8.33 8.87
C VAL A 160 9.90 -7.35 9.88
N ALA A 161 9.47 -6.16 9.44
CA ALA A 161 8.87 -5.17 10.33
C ALA A 161 7.60 -5.71 11.03
N ALA A 162 6.74 -6.43 10.30
CA ALA A 162 5.55 -7.07 10.87
C ALA A 162 5.92 -8.15 11.91
N SER A 163 6.95 -8.97 11.64
CA SER A 163 7.46 -9.95 12.63
C SER A 163 7.99 -9.26 13.90
N VAL A 164 8.66 -8.11 13.76
CA VAL A 164 9.11 -7.30 14.90
C VAL A 164 7.92 -6.76 15.69
N MET A 165 6.89 -6.24 15.00
CA MET A 165 5.67 -5.74 15.65
C MET A 165 4.93 -6.85 16.40
N GLU A 166 4.79 -8.03 15.81
CA GLU A 166 4.18 -9.21 16.42
C GLU A 166 4.98 -9.71 17.63
N ALA A 167 6.31 -9.80 17.51
CA ALA A 167 7.18 -10.27 18.58
C ALA A 167 7.17 -9.31 19.79
N ALA A 168 7.11 -8.01 19.54
CA ALA A 168 7.07 -7.00 20.59
C ALA A 168 5.72 -6.97 21.34
N THR A 169 4.62 -7.36 20.69
CA THR A 169 3.27 -7.27 21.26
C THR A 169 2.68 -8.62 21.65
N GLY A 170 3.22 -9.72 21.14
CA GLY A 170 2.61 -11.05 21.28
C GLY A 170 1.31 -11.22 20.48
N GLU A 171 0.96 -10.28 19.60
CA GLU A 171 -0.30 -10.24 18.87
C GLU A 171 -0.08 -10.46 17.38
N ARG A 172 -0.92 -11.24 16.73
CA ARG A 172 -0.89 -11.51 15.29
C ARG A 172 -1.13 -10.22 14.51
N PHE A 173 -0.38 -10.00 13.45
CA PHE A 173 -0.31 -8.74 12.70
C PHE A 173 -1.68 -8.18 12.27
N ASP A 174 -2.57 -8.99 11.73
CA ASP A 174 -3.90 -8.56 11.28
C ASP A 174 -4.77 -8.03 12.44
N HIS A 175 -4.75 -8.69 13.58
CA HIS A 175 -5.46 -8.26 14.79
C HIS A 175 -4.82 -7.00 15.38
N LEU A 176 -3.50 -6.98 15.45
CA LEU A 176 -2.74 -5.82 15.90
C LEU A 176 -3.10 -4.59 15.07
N MET A 177 -3.03 -4.68 13.74
CA MET A 177 -3.36 -3.56 12.85
C MET A 177 -4.80 -3.13 12.97
N GLN A 178 -5.73 -4.07 13.13
CA GLN A 178 -7.13 -3.74 13.41
C GLN A 178 -7.26 -2.92 14.70
N ARG A 179 -6.58 -3.33 15.76
CA ARG A 179 -6.68 -2.68 17.08
C ARG A 179 -5.99 -1.31 17.12
N ILE A 180 -4.80 -1.16 16.53
CA ILE A 180 -4.00 0.05 16.72
C ILE A 180 -4.10 1.07 15.57
N VAL A 181 -4.60 0.67 14.39
CA VAL A 181 -4.72 1.55 13.22
C VAL A 181 -6.14 1.63 12.71
N LEU A 182 -6.72 0.48 12.31
CA LEU A 182 -7.96 0.50 11.52
C LEU A 182 -9.15 0.96 12.36
N ALA A 183 -9.36 0.36 13.54
CA ALA A 183 -10.45 0.73 14.43
C ALA A 183 -10.33 2.16 14.99
N PRO A 184 -9.17 2.64 15.47
CA PRO A 184 -9.01 4.01 15.93
C PRO A 184 -9.28 5.07 14.87
N LEU A 185 -9.05 4.78 13.60
CA LEU A 185 -9.37 5.67 12.47
C LEU A 185 -10.77 5.44 11.89
N GLY A 186 -11.54 4.49 12.45
CA GLY A 186 -12.89 4.17 12.01
C GLY A 186 -12.95 3.58 10.61
N LEU A 187 -11.93 2.79 10.22
CA LEU A 187 -11.79 2.23 8.87
C LEU A 187 -12.42 0.83 8.77
N SER A 188 -13.18 0.62 7.72
CA SER A 188 -13.67 -0.72 7.31
C SER A 188 -12.66 -1.34 6.34
N ALA A 189 -11.61 -1.94 6.89
CA ALA A 189 -10.49 -2.46 6.12
C ALA A 189 -9.90 -3.71 6.78
N CYS A 190 -9.10 -4.48 6.03
CA CYS A 190 -8.44 -5.67 6.55
C CYS A 190 -7.22 -6.06 5.72
N TYR A 191 -6.30 -6.82 6.32
CA TYR A 191 -5.17 -7.43 5.62
C TYR A 191 -5.53 -8.86 5.19
N ASN A 192 -5.38 -9.16 3.89
CA ASN A 192 -5.68 -10.48 3.33
C ASN A 192 -7.02 -11.07 3.81
N TRP A 193 -8.11 -10.29 3.80
CA TRP A 193 -9.43 -10.68 4.27
C TRP A 193 -9.58 -10.91 5.79
N SER A 194 -8.55 -10.72 6.59
CA SER A 194 -8.67 -10.85 8.04
C SER A 194 -8.49 -9.48 8.74
N PRO A 195 -9.44 -9.01 9.55
CA PRO A 195 -10.71 -9.62 9.92
C PRO A 195 -11.94 -9.09 9.14
N CYS A 196 -11.85 -8.92 7.82
CA CYS A 196 -13.03 -8.52 7.04
C CYS A 196 -14.19 -9.50 7.16
N ASP A 197 -15.40 -8.96 7.13
CA ASP A 197 -16.63 -9.74 7.15
C ASP A 197 -17.16 -10.06 5.74
N ALA A 198 -18.20 -10.88 5.67
CA ALA A 198 -18.86 -11.24 4.42
C ALA A 198 -19.47 -10.03 3.69
N ALA A 199 -19.88 -8.98 4.42
CA ALA A 199 -20.44 -7.79 3.83
C ALA A 199 -19.35 -6.97 3.11
N ALA A 200 -18.14 -6.90 3.67
CA ALA A 200 -16.99 -6.30 3.01
C ALA A 200 -16.57 -7.10 1.77
N ALA A 201 -16.50 -8.44 1.88
CA ALA A 201 -16.17 -9.32 0.75
C ALA A 201 -17.18 -9.15 -0.40
N LYS A 202 -18.46 -9.10 -0.10
CA LYS A 202 -19.53 -8.94 -1.10
C LYS A 202 -19.43 -7.64 -1.89
N ARG A 203 -18.89 -6.58 -1.28
CA ARG A 203 -18.68 -5.28 -1.94
C ARG A 203 -17.33 -5.16 -2.61
N ALA A 204 -16.39 -6.06 -2.36
CA ALA A 204 -15.02 -5.90 -2.83
C ALA A 204 -14.93 -5.79 -4.35
N VAL A 205 -13.95 -5.02 -4.80
CA VAL A 205 -13.55 -4.97 -6.21
C VAL A 205 -12.76 -6.24 -6.51
N VAL A 206 -13.17 -6.95 -7.54
CA VAL A 206 -12.46 -8.11 -8.08
C VAL A 206 -11.35 -7.62 -9.00
N LEU A 207 -10.11 -8.01 -8.72
CA LEU A 207 -8.97 -7.69 -9.56
C LEU A 207 -8.76 -8.78 -10.60
N TYR A 208 -8.55 -8.36 -11.84
CA TYR A 208 -8.31 -9.24 -12.98
C TYR A 208 -6.90 -9.00 -13.52
N ARG A 209 -6.15 -10.10 -13.71
CA ARG A 209 -4.85 -10.06 -14.39
C ARG A 209 -5.03 -9.75 -15.88
N ALA A 210 -3.92 -9.47 -16.56
CA ALA A 210 -3.92 -9.18 -17.99
C ALA A 210 -4.51 -10.31 -18.86
N ASP A 211 -4.42 -11.56 -18.42
CA ASP A 211 -5.00 -12.74 -19.06
C ASP A 211 -6.52 -12.91 -18.77
N GLY A 212 -7.12 -12.00 -18.00
CA GLY A 212 -8.51 -12.06 -17.59
C GLY A 212 -8.81 -12.95 -16.39
N SER A 213 -7.83 -13.68 -15.85
CA SER A 213 -7.99 -14.44 -14.62
C SER A 213 -8.11 -13.51 -13.40
N THR A 214 -8.86 -13.93 -12.38
CA THR A 214 -8.95 -13.17 -11.13
C THR A 214 -7.67 -13.26 -10.30
N ALA A 215 -7.41 -12.25 -9.49
CA ALA A 215 -6.41 -12.37 -8.45
C ALA A 215 -6.78 -13.55 -7.52
N ARG A 216 -5.78 -14.28 -7.05
CA ARG A 216 -5.94 -15.58 -6.38
C ARG A 216 -6.96 -15.59 -5.24
N ASP A 217 -7.06 -14.50 -4.49
CA ASP A 217 -7.92 -14.35 -3.33
C ASP A 217 -9.18 -13.48 -3.57
N ASP A 218 -9.48 -13.14 -4.82
CA ASP A 218 -10.70 -12.43 -5.20
C ASP A 218 -11.77 -13.42 -5.68
N LEU A 219 -12.70 -13.76 -4.79
CA LEU A 219 -13.66 -14.85 -4.94
C LEU A 219 -15.10 -14.34 -5.19
N HIS A 220 -15.26 -13.28 -5.98
CA HIS A 220 -16.56 -12.74 -6.39
C HIS A 220 -17.56 -12.57 -5.22
N GLY A 221 -17.11 -11.89 -4.16
CA GLY A 221 -17.93 -11.58 -2.99
C GLY A 221 -17.95 -12.66 -1.91
N MET A 222 -17.19 -13.72 -2.04
CA MET A 222 -17.00 -14.73 -1.01
C MET A 222 -15.69 -14.50 -0.25
N LEU A 223 -15.66 -14.87 1.02
CA LEU A 223 -14.41 -14.95 1.78
C LEU A 223 -13.67 -16.24 1.42
N PRO A 224 -12.33 -16.23 1.33
CA PRO A 224 -11.56 -17.45 1.18
C PRO A 224 -11.70 -18.34 2.44
N ALA A 225 -11.57 -19.66 2.25
CA ALA A 225 -11.56 -20.63 3.34
C ALA A 225 -10.43 -20.38 4.37
N CYS A 226 -9.36 -19.72 3.91
CA CYS A 226 -8.26 -19.26 4.74
C CYS A 226 -7.75 -17.90 4.21
N PRO A 227 -7.60 -16.87 5.05
CA PRO A 227 -7.18 -15.56 4.60
C PRO A 227 -5.72 -15.49 4.13
N VAL A 228 -4.90 -16.51 4.43
CA VAL A 228 -3.48 -16.57 4.08
C VAL A 228 -3.14 -17.70 3.10
N VAL A 229 -4.08 -18.60 2.83
CA VAL A 229 -3.96 -19.69 1.82
C VAL A 229 -5.26 -19.72 1.01
N ALA A 230 -5.20 -19.25 -0.23
CA ALA A 230 -6.42 -19.03 -1.02
C ALA A 230 -7.24 -20.31 -1.30
N ASP A 231 -6.58 -21.46 -1.47
CA ASP A 231 -7.20 -22.65 -2.06
C ASP A 231 -7.52 -23.76 -1.04
N SER A 232 -7.27 -23.53 0.26
CA SER A 232 -7.52 -24.54 1.30
C SER A 232 -7.84 -23.92 2.65
N ALA A 233 -8.53 -24.68 3.50
CA ALA A 233 -8.69 -24.28 4.90
C ALA A 233 -7.34 -24.29 5.63
N CYS A 234 -7.19 -23.44 6.64
CA CYS A 234 -5.99 -23.37 7.46
C CYS A 234 -6.33 -23.25 8.95
N ASP A 235 -5.39 -23.67 9.78
CA ASP A 235 -5.45 -23.52 11.22
C ASP A 235 -4.49 -22.41 11.67
N LEU A 236 -5.01 -21.19 11.79
CA LEU A 236 -4.25 -20.03 12.28
C LEU A 236 -4.08 -20.01 13.81
N ALA A 237 -4.73 -20.92 14.56
CA ALA A 237 -4.55 -21.02 16.01
C ALA A 237 -3.13 -21.50 16.37
N ARG A 238 -2.43 -22.15 15.43
CA ARG A 238 -1.05 -22.59 15.60
C ARG A 238 -0.02 -21.55 15.17
N TYR A 239 -0.45 -20.43 14.62
CA TYR A 239 0.46 -19.37 14.22
C TYR A 239 1.12 -18.74 15.46
N ILE A 240 2.41 -18.59 15.43
CA ILE A 240 3.19 -17.97 16.50
C ILE A 240 3.57 -16.55 16.07
N PRO A 241 3.07 -15.50 16.74
CA PRO A 241 3.43 -14.13 16.44
C PRO A 241 4.96 -13.91 16.43
N GLY A 242 5.45 -13.21 15.40
CA GLY A 242 6.87 -12.97 15.19
C GLY A 242 7.59 -14.00 14.30
N TRP A 243 6.98 -15.16 13.99
CA TRP A 243 7.64 -16.19 13.20
C TRP A 243 7.55 -15.96 11.68
N ASN A 244 6.45 -15.40 11.21
CA ASN A 244 6.23 -15.18 9.78
C ASN A 244 5.33 -13.97 9.51
N GLY A 245 5.86 -12.78 9.67
CA GLY A 245 5.13 -11.54 9.40
C GLY A 245 4.70 -11.33 7.95
N ALA A 246 5.08 -12.22 7.01
CA ALA A 246 4.65 -12.16 5.63
C ALA A 246 3.20 -12.61 5.42
N LEU A 247 2.65 -13.44 6.32
CA LEU A 247 1.37 -14.14 6.11
C LEU A 247 0.20 -13.23 5.79
N PHE A 248 0.12 -12.08 6.44
CA PHE A 248 -0.95 -11.12 6.23
C PHE A 248 -0.58 -10.02 5.22
N SER A 249 0.52 -10.22 4.47
CA SER A 249 0.96 -9.35 3.40
C SER A 249 1.07 -7.86 3.81
N PRO A 250 1.88 -7.53 4.82
CA PRO A 250 2.02 -6.16 5.34
C PRO A 250 2.48 -5.16 4.28
N GLN A 251 3.19 -5.63 3.26
CA GLN A 251 3.69 -4.85 2.13
C GLN A 251 2.63 -4.53 1.07
N GLY A 252 1.52 -5.32 0.98
CA GLY A 252 0.62 -5.21 -0.17
C GLY A 252 -0.80 -5.74 0.03
N GLY A 253 -1.14 -6.28 1.21
CA GLY A 253 -2.37 -7.04 1.44
C GLY A 253 -3.56 -6.26 1.97
N LEU A 254 -3.43 -4.95 2.21
CA LEU A 254 -4.54 -4.16 2.74
C LEU A 254 -5.65 -4.01 1.70
N ARG A 255 -6.89 -4.33 2.13
CA ARG A 255 -8.12 -4.07 1.40
C ARG A 255 -8.88 -2.96 2.08
N ILE A 256 -9.14 -1.89 1.38
CA ILE A 256 -9.73 -0.66 1.90
C ILE A 256 -10.48 0.08 0.79
N SER A 257 -11.56 0.78 1.13
CA SER A 257 -12.25 1.66 0.20
C SER A 257 -11.50 2.98 -0.01
N MET A 258 -11.73 3.67 -1.14
CA MET A 258 -11.11 4.98 -1.36
C MET A 258 -11.62 6.04 -0.39
N ASN A 259 -12.87 5.93 0.08
CA ASN A 259 -13.37 6.81 1.14
C ASN A 259 -12.61 6.61 2.46
N ASP A 260 -12.32 5.37 2.83
CA ASP A 260 -11.56 5.09 4.06
C ASP A 260 -10.06 5.42 3.88
N LEU A 261 -9.49 5.18 2.69
CA LEU A 261 -8.12 5.60 2.38
C LEU A 261 -7.96 7.12 2.45
N ALA A 262 -8.97 7.87 2.00
CA ALA A 262 -9.00 9.33 2.15
C ALA A 262 -9.04 9.78 3.62
N ARG A 263 -9.62 9.01 4.55
CA ARG A 263 -9.55 9.30 6.00
C ARG A 263 -8.13 9.16 6.54
N ILE A 264 -7.35 8.20 6.04
CA ILE A 264 -5.90 8.13 6.34
C ILE A 264 -5.22 9.40 5.82
N GLY A 265 -5.51 9.81 4.57
CA GLY A 265 -5.02 11.06 4.01
C GLY A 265 -5.39 12.28 4.84
N GLN A 266 -6.61 12.36 5.37
CA GLN A 266 -7.05 13.42 6.26
C GLN A 266 -6.31 13.43 7.61
N MET A 267 -6.04 12.25 8.17
CA MET A 267 -5.23 12.13 9.39
C MET A 267 -3.82 12.68 9.14
N LEU A 268 -3.20 12.31 8.02
CA LEU A 268 -1.89 12.85 7.62
C LEU A 268 -1.95 14.35 7.36
N ALA A 269 -3.00 14.87 6.70
CA ALA A 269 -3.20 16.29 6.43
C ALA A 269 -3.35 17.15 7.70
N ARG A 270 -3.76 16.54 8.80
CA ARG A 270 -3.82 17.16 10.14
C ARG A 270 -2.53 16.99 10.94
N GLY A 271 -1.42 16.53 10.30
CA GLY A 271 -0.13 16.32 10.96
C GLY A 271 -0.15 15.18 11.98
N GLY A 272 -0.96 14.15 11.74
CA GLY A 272 -1.11 13.01 12.64
C GLY A 272 -1.94 13.29 13.91
N LYS A 273 -2.47 14.52 14.07
CA LYS A 273 -3.17 14.96 15.30
C LYS A 273 -4.28 13.98 15.72
N GLY A 274 -4.22 13.56 16.97
CA GLY A 274 -5.16 12.60 17.55
C GLY A 274 -4.84 11.14 17.26
N PHE A 275 -3.78 10.87 16.48
CA PHE A 275 -3.37 9.52 16.13
C PHE A 275 -1.87 9.27 16.37
N LEU A 276 -0.99 10.16 15.96
CA LEU A 276 0.46 10.12 16.21
C LEU A 276 0.89 11.33 17.03
N SER A 277 1.95 11.18 17.81
CA SER A 277 2.67 12.32 18.38
C SER A 277 3.31 13.18 17.28
N PRO A 278 3.62 14.44 17.53
CA PRO A 278 4.36 15.27 16.57
C PRO A 278 5.73 14.68 16.20
N ALA A 279 6.41 14.03 17.16
CA ALA A 279 7.70 13.38 16.92
C ALA A 279 7.57 12.16 16.00
N ALA A 280 6.58 11.30 16.24
CA ALA A 280 6.32 10.13 15.38
C ALA A 280 5.88 10.56 13.97
N TYR A 281 5.03 11.57 13.86
CA TYR A 281 4.63 12.12 12.55
C TYR A 281 5.84 12.69 11.79
N ALA A 282 6.69 13.46 12.47
CA ALA A 282 7.91 14.01 11.87
C ALA A 282 8.85 12.89 11.42
N ALA A 283 9.07 11.86 12.24
CA ALA A 283 9.89 10.71 11.89
C ALA A 283 9.35 9.96 10.68
N LEU A 284 8.01 9.78 10.59
CA LEU A 284 7.34 9.13 9.46
C LEU A 284 7.56 9.89 8.15
N THR A 285 7.41 11.22 8.16
CA THR A 285 7.32 12.06 6.95
C THR A 285 8.62 12.73 6.55
N THR A 286 9.63 12.75 7.41
CA THR A 286 10.96 13.26 7.06
C THR A 286 11.66 12.24 6.16
N PRO A 287 12.22 12.67 5.02
CA PRO A 287 12.98 11.77 4.17
C PRO A 287 14.15 11.14 4.91
N ALA A 288 14.16 9.81 5.00
CA ALA A 288 15.28 9.02 5.49
C ALA A 288 16.31 8.76 4.39
N TRP A 289 15.89 8.94 3.14
CA TRP A 289 16.74 8.83 1.96
C TRP A 289 16.29 9.81 0.88
N ARG A 290 17.27 10.31 0.10
CA ARG A 290 17.06 11.13 -1.11
C ARG A 290 17.97 10.65 -2.22
N PHE A 291 17.44 10.56 -3.43
CA PHE A 291 18.20 10.22 -4.62
C PHE A 291 19.21 11.33 -4.95
N ASN A 292 20.45 10.93 -5.20
CA ASN A 292 21.56 11.83 -5.60
C ASN A 292 22.04 11.59 -7.03
N GLY A 293 21.34 10.73 -7.80
CA GLY A 293 21.71 10.34 -9.16
C GLY A 293 22.24 8.91 -9.27
N SER A 294 22.64 8.26 -8.16
CA SER A 294 23.25 6.92 -8.21
C SER A 294 23.09 6.06 -6.95
N ASN A 295 22.44 6.58 -5.89
CA ASN A 295 22.42 5.91 -4.58
C ASN A 295 21.14 5.12 -4.32
N GLY A 296 20.49 4.57 -5.34
CA GLY A 296 19.32 3.74 -5.10
C GLY A 296 18.69 3.16 -6.34
N VAL A 297 17.91 2.10 -6.14
CA VAL A 297 17.18 1.36 -7.17
C VAL A 297 15.76 1.07 -6.72
N GLY A 298 14.86 0.90 -7.69
CA GLY A 298 13.49 0.43 -7.49
C GLY A 298 13.39 -1.09 -7.34
N GLU A 299 12.18 -1.61 -7.43
CA GLU A 299 11.89 -3.05 -7.32
C GLU A 299 12.54 -3.87 -8.46
N SER A 300 12.69 -3.28 -9.64
CA SER A 300 13.37 -3.91 -10.79
C SER A 300 14.89 -3.98 -10.66
N GLY A 301 15.49 -3.40 -9.62
CA GLY A 301 16.94 -3.22 -9.52
C GLY A 301 17.48 -2.09 -10.37
N GLU A 302 16.63 -1.27 -10.98
CA GLU A 302 17.00 -0.13 -11.82
C GLU A 302 16.60 1.20 -11.17
N SER A 303 17.30 2.27 -11.56
CA SER A 303 16.97 3.64 -11.19
C SER A 303 16.33 4.35 -12.37
N ASP A 304 15.01 4.46 -12.37
CA ASP A 304 14.20 5.08 -13.43
C ASP A 304 13.66 6.47 -13.05
N GLY A 305 14.10 7.01 -11.92
CA GLY A 305 13.63 8.30 -11.40
C GLY A 305 12.24 8.25 -10.75
N PHE A 306 11.72 7.05 -10.47
CA PHE A 306 10.43 6.85 -9.79
C PHE A 306 10.54 7.11 -8.28
N PHE A 307 11.56 6.53 -7.63
CA PHE A 307 11.85 6.81 -6.22
C PHE A 307 12.93 7.88 -6.13
N CYS A 308 12.60 9.02 -5.53
CA CYS A 308 13.50 10.17 -5.41
C CYS A 308 13.66 10.68 -3.97
N ALA A 309 12.69 10.38 -3.11
CA ALA A 309 12.81 10.57 -1.67
C ALA A 309 11.85 9.62 -0.96
N TYR A 310 12.29 9.07 0.16
CA TYR A 310 11.51 8.11 0.91
C TYR A 310 11.66 8.32 2.41
N GLY A 311 10.52 8.33 3.13
CA GLY A 311 10.45 8.39 4.58
C GLY A 311 10.33 7.00 5.20
N LEU A 312 9.45 6.83 6.18
CA LEU A 312 9.18 5.52 6.78
C LEU A 312 7.89 4.94 6.20
N GLY A 313 8.01 4.06 5.21
CA GLY A 313 6.86 3.47 4.51
C GLY A 313 6.06 4.44 3.65
N LEU A 314 6.60 5.59 3.32
CA LEU A 314 6.00 6.55 2.40
C LEU A 314 7.02 7.16 1.44
N GLN A 315 6.57 7.42 0.22
CA GLN A 315 7.32 8.12 -0.82
C GLN A 315 7.01 9.63 -0.77
N LEU A 316 8.02 10.44 -1.05
CA LEU A 316 7.85 11.85 -1.35
C LEU A 316 8.10 12.06 -2.84
N ILE A 317 7.18 12.75 -3.50
CA ILE A 317 7.19 12.99 -4.96
C ILE A 317 7.25 14.48 -5.27
N GLY A 318 7.54 14.83 -6.53
CA GLY A 318 7.69 16.21 -6.97
C GLY A 318 8.98 16.83 -6.42
N SER A 319 10.04 16.04 -6.30
CA SER A 319 11.31 16.45 -5.69
C SER A 319 12.04 17.50 -6.53
N GLY A 320 11.86 17.49 -7.85
CA GLY A 320 12.58 18.34 -8.79
C GLY A 320 14.09 18.08 -8.87
N SER A 321 14.58 16.99 -8.27
CA SER A 321 16.00 16.64 -8.29
C SER A 321 16.41 16.08 -9.65
N THR A 322 17.68 16.25 -10.01
CA THR A 322 18.24 15.73 -11.28
C THR A 322 18.08 14.21 -11.35
N GLY A 323 17.59 13.71 -12.47
CA GLY A 323 17.32 12.28 -12.69
C GLY A 323 16.00 11.79 -12.09
N CYS A 324 15.21 12.67 -11.45
CA CYS A 324 13.90 12.35 -10.91
C CYS A 324 12.79 12.65 -11.93
N HIS A 325 11.90 11.69 -12.10
CA HIS A 325 10.71 11.78 -12.93
C HIS A 325 9.45 11.44 -12.11
N ASP A 326 9.42 11.91 -10.85
CA ASP A 326 8.51 11.50 -9.80
C ASP A 326 7.29 12.43 -9.62
N ASP A 327 6.92 13.22 -10.64
CA ASP A 327 5.75 14.12 -10.59
C ASP A 327 4.61 13.67 -11.53
N PRO A 328 3.73 12.76 -11.12
CA PRO A 328 2.59 12.32 -11.95
C PRO A 328 1.49 13.38 -12.09
N PHE A 329 1.57 14.49 -11.33
CA PHE A 329 0.65 15.61 -11.45
C PHE A 329 1.13 16.63 -12.48
N GLY A 330 2.42 16.70 -12.78
CA GLY A 330 3.01 17.65 -13.70
C GLY A 330 2.83 19.11 -13.27
N ASP A 331 2.83 19.37 -11.96
CA ASP A 331 2.61 20.72 -11.41
C ASP A 331 3.74 21.20 -10.49
N GLY A 332 4.79 20.39 -10.29
CA GLY A 332 5.96 20.71 -9.48
C GLY A 332 5.67 20.85 -7.98
N ILE A 333 4.49 20.41 -7.52
CA ILE A 333 4.13 20.49 -6.10
C ILE A 333 4.60 19.20 -5.41
N ALA A 334 5.43 19.36 -4.38
CA ALA A 334 5.87 18.25 -3.56
C ALA A 334 4.69 17.64 -2.78
N ARG A 335 4.58 16.30 -2.84
CA ARG A 335 3.56 15.54 -2.12
C ARG A 335 4.18 14.37 -1.38
N LEU A 336 3.49 13.90 -0.37
CA LEU A 336 3.81 12.68 0.34
C LEU A 336 2.68 11.67 0.22
N GLY A 337 3.02 10.39 0.26
CA GLY A 337 2.04 9.31 0.15
C GLY A 337 2.69 7.99 -0.27
N HIS A 338 1.98 7.18 -1.02
CA HIS A 338 2.52 5.95 -1.60
C HIS A 338 1.71 5.52 -2.82
N PRO A 339 2.36 5.02 -3.87
CA PRO A 339 1.70 4.34 -4.98
C PRO A 339 1.41 2.87 -4.64
N GLY A 340 0.62 2.20 -5.45
CA GLY A 340 0.41 0.76 -5.34
C GLY A 340 0.23 0.11 -6.70
N GLU A 341 0.86 -1.05 -6.86
CA GLU A 341 0.81 -1.87 -8.06
C GLU A 341 0.63 -3.33 -7.71
N ALA A 342 -0.40 -3.97 -8.22
CA ALA A 342 -0.60 -5.41 -8.18
C ALA A 342 -1.78 -5.84 -9.07
N TYR A 343 -1.65 -6.97 -9.76
CA TYR A 343 -2.75 -7.61 -10.49
C TYR A 343 -3.45 -6.66 -11.47
N ALA A 344 -2.69 -5.97 -12.29
CA ALA A 344 -3.17 -4.95 -13.23
C ALA A 344 -3.96 -3.80 -12.55
N LEU A 345 -3.74 -3.54 -11.28
CA LEU A 345 -4.20 -2.36 -10.56
C LEU A 345 -3.07 -1.36 -10.41
N ARG A 346 -3.38 -0.08 -10.56
CA ARG A 346 -2.58 1.05 -10.08
C ARG A 346 -3.41 1.83 -9.07
N SER A 347 -2.79 2.23 -7.97
CA SER A 347 -3.42 3.01 -6.91
C SER A 347 -2.47 4.08 -6.35
N GLY A 348 -3.02 5.07 -5.69
CA GLY A 348 -2.23 6.14 -5.08
C GLY A 348 -2.97 6.83 -3.93
N LEU A 349 -2.22 7.18 -2.90
CA LEU A 349 -2.61 8.14 -1.88
C LEU A 349 -1.60 9.27 -1.90
N TRP A 350 -1.99 10.48 -2.26
CA TRP A 350 -1.09 11.63 -2.36
C TRP A 350 -1.65 12.83 -1.63
N LEU A 351 -0.82 13.47 -0.82
CA LEU A 351 -1.14 14.64 0.00
C LEU A 351 -0.14 15.76 -0.26
N ASP A 352 -0.61 16.95 -0.59
CA ASP A 352 0.16 18.19 -0.48
C ASP A 352 0.17 18.64 1.00
N PRO A 353 1.31 18.56 1.70
CA PRO A 353 1.38 18.87 3.12
C PRO A 353 1.19 20.37 3.41
N LYS A 354 1.45 21.25 2.43
CA LYS A 354 1.27 22.71 2.60
C LYS A 354 -0.20 23.09 2.66
N THR A 355 -0.98 22.61 1.70
CA THR A 355 -2.41 22.92 1.63
C THR A 355 -3.28 21.95 2.44
N GLY A 356 -2.81 20.76 2.70
CA GLY A 356 -3.57 19.66 3.30
C GLY A 356 -4.55 19.01 2.32
N ARG A 357 -4.44 19.29 1.02
CA ARG A 357 -5.28 18.70 -0.02
C ARG A 357 -4.62 17.45 -0.60
N GLY A 358 -5.44 16.45 -0.91
CA GLY A 358 -4.93 15.22 -1.47
C GLY A 358 -5.96 14.45 -2.28
N VAL A 359 -5.54 13.27 -2.73
CA VAL A 359 -6.35 12.32 -3.48
C VAL A 359 -6.00 10.89 -3.09
N ALA A 360 -7.01 10.06 -2.96
CA ALA A 360 -6.91 8.60 -2.93
C ALA A 360 -7.57 8.06 -4.19
N PHE A 361 -6.91 7.18 -4.92
CA PHE A 361 -7.46 6.64 -6.16
C PHE A 361 -6.96 5.22 -6.43
N PHE A 362 -7.70 4.52 -7.28
CA PHE A 362 -7.21 3.36 -8.03
C PHE A 362 -7.80 3.33 -9.44
N THR A 363 -7.12 2.61 -10.33
CA THR A 363 -7.60 2.19 -11.64
C THR A 363 -7.14 0.77 -11.93
N THR A 364 -7.97 -0.03 -12.58
CA THR A 364 -7.68 -1.42 -12.96
C THR A 364 -7.41 -1.57 -14.44
N ALA A 365 -7.11 -2.79 -14.90
CA ALA A 365 -6.77 -3.10 -16.28
C ALA A 365 -5.55 -2.32 -16.81
N VAL A 366 -4.59 -2.07 -15.94
CA VAL A 366 -3.30 -1.47 -16.29
C VAL A 366 -2.24 -2.57 -16.23
N PRO A 367 -1.79 -3.12 -17.37
CA PRO A 367 -0.80 -4.20 -17.39
C PRO A 367 0.55 -3.75 -16.82
N ASP A 368 1.40 -4.72 -16.47
CA ASP A 368 2.69 -4.44 -15.84
C ASP A 368 3.63 -3.66 -16.78
N ASP A 369 3.51 -3.90 -18.10
CA ASP A 369 4.24 -3.22 -19.17
C ASP A 369 3.52 -1.97 -19.72
N ALA A 370 2.54 -1.43 -18.97
CA ALA A 370 1.80 -0.23 -19.39
C ALA A 370 2.74 0.94 -19.68
N PRO A 371 2.47 1.73 -20.72
CA PRO A 371 3.32 2.86 -21.08
C PRO A 371 3.42 3.88 -19.93
N LYS A 372 4.62 4.37 -19.70
CA LYS A 372 4.84 5.51 -18.81
C LYS A 372 4.15 6.75 -19.39
N GLY A 373 3.79 7.68 -18.50
CA GLY A 373 3.29 8.99 -18.89
C GLY A 373 4.43 9.98 -19.16
N VAL A 374 4.25 11.21 -18.74
CA VAL A 374 5.31 12.24 -18.78
C VAL A 374 6.32 12.00 -17.65
N SER A 375 5.85 11.43 -16.54
CA SER A 375 6.67 11.02 -15.39
C SER A 375 7.04 9.52 -15.47
N ALA A 376 7.69 9.03 -14.42
CA ALA A 376 7.96 7.59 -14.26
C ALA A 376 6.70 6.77 -13.91
N PHE A 377 5.58 7.41 -13.63
CA PHE A 377 4.28 6.76 -13.42
C PHE A 377 3.65 6.36 -14.76
N THR A 378 2.67 5.47 -14.74
CA THR A 378 1.96 5.07 -15.96
C THR A 378 1.08 6.19 -16.49
N ALA A 379 0.87 6.21 -17.82
CA ALA A 379 -0.06 7.14 -18.45
C ALA A 379 -1.51 7.00 -17.90
N ALA A 380 -1.87 5.80 -17.43
CA ALA A 380 -3.17 5.55 -16.79
C ALA A 380 -3.31 6.30 -15.45
N GLU A 381 -2.28 6.27 -14.60
CA GLU A 381 -2.26 7.01 -13.33
C GLU A 381 -2.33 8.52 -13.57
N GLU A 382 -1.48 9.04 -14.47
CA GLU A 382 -1.50 10.45 -14.85
C GLU A 382 -2.86 10.87 -15.43
N GLY A 383 -3.48 10.01 -16.23
CA GLY A 383 -4.82 10.23 -16.78
C GLY A 383 -5.88 10.39 -15.70
N VAL A 384 -5.87 9.54 -14.67
CA VAL A 384 -6.77 9.67 -13.51
C VAL A 384 -6.52 10.99 -12.78
N LEU A 385 -5.28 11.31 -12.48
CA LEU A 385 -4.91 12.53 -11.76
C LEU A 385 -5.24 13.80 -12.54
N ALA A 386 -5.08 13.80 -13.87
CA ALA A 386 -5.47 14.90 -14.74
C ALA A 386 -7.00 15.15 -14.73
N ARG A 387 -7.80 14.07 -14.71
CA ARG A 387 -9.27 14.15 -14.58
C ARG A 387 -9.70 14.72 -13.23
N VAL A 388 -9.06 14.27 -12.15
CA VAL A 388 -9.29 14.81 -10.80
C VAL A 388 -9.03 16.32 -10.73
N ARG A 389 -7.99 16.81 -11.42
CA ARG A 389 -7.69 18.25 -11.46
C ARG A 389 -8.72 19.07 -12.24
N LYS A 390 -9.25 18.54 -13.34
CA LYS A 390 -10.27 19.22 -14.17
C LYS A 390 -11.63 19.31 -13.50
N GLY A 391 -11.94 18.41 -12.59
CA GLY A 391 -13.22 18.37 -11.86
C GLY A 391 -13.24 19.20 -10.56
N ARG A 392 -12.19 19.96 -10.28
CA ARG A 392 -12.06 20.85 -9.08
C ARG A 392 -12.67 22.23 -9.31
#